data_e6e93bb22b3bd1c8d679a363de60f74e
#
_entry.id   e6e93bb22b3bd1c8d679a363de60f74e
#
_cell.length_a   1.000
_cell.length_b   1.000
_cell.length_c   1.000
_cell.angle_alpha   90.00
_cell.angle_beta   90.00
_cell.angle_gamma   90.00
#
_symmetry.space_group_name_H-M   'P 1'
#
loop_
_entity.id
_entity.type
_entity.pdbx_description
1 polymer ?
#
loop_
_entity_poly.entity_id
_entity_poly.type
_entity_poly.pdbx_seq_one_letter_code
_entity_poly.pdbx_strand_id
1 'polypeptide(L)'
;MIRLPGRRVVYTNACAPYAHRVLAARGLNGLFDAVYGIEHAGFLPKPERAAFEVIFAADGLNPATAAMFEDDSRNLRAPHDMGMKTVHVADKAHPARHIHHHTADLATFLTTPSGSFSGRV
;
A
#
# COMPACT_ATOMS: atom_id res chain seq x y z
N MET A 1 -2.03 -0.83 1.54
CA MET A 1 -2.53 -1.15 0.18
C MET A 1 -1.66 -0.45 -0.86
N ILE A 2 -1.41 -1.12 -1.95
CA ILE A 2 -0.67 -0.56 -3.09
C ILE A 2 -1.64 -0.46 -4.26
N ARG A 3 -1.70 0.70 -4.89
CA ARG A 3 -2.54 0.92 -6.06
C ARG A 3 -1.67 1.18 -7.29
N LEU A 4 -1.96 0.42 -8.35
CA LEU A 4 -1.37 0.59 -9.67
C LEU A 4 -2.50 0.84 -10.68
N PRO A 5 -2.20 1.34 -11.89
CA PRO A 5 -3.22 1.39 -12.95
C PRO A 5 -3.82 0.01 -13.19
N GLY A 6 -5.12 -0.14 -12.92
CA GLY A 6 -5.85 -1.38 -13.11
C GLY A 6 -5.59 -2.49 -12.10
N ARG A 7 -4.77 -2.27 -11.06
CA ARG A 7 -4.46 -3.28 -10.04
C ARG A 7 -4.47 -2.70 -8.63
N ARG A 8 -4.86 -3.54 -7.67
CA ARG A 8 -4.81 -3.24 -6.24
C ARG A 8 -4.15 -4.40 -5.52
N VAL A 9 -3.20 -4.09 -4.65
CA VAL A 9 -2.38 -5.08 -3.94
C VAL A 9 -2.39 -4.77 -2.45
N VAL A 10 -2.54 -5.80 -1.63
CA VAL A 10 -2.36 -5.70 -0.17
C VAL A 10 -0.96 -6.17 0.20
N TYR A 11 -0.27 -5.40 1.02
CA TYR A 11 0.97 -5.81 1.66
C TYR A 11 0.86 -5.53 3.15
N THR A 12 1.04 -6.54 3.98
CA THR A 12 0.87 -6.48 5.43
C THR A 12 2.01 -7.19 6.17
N ASN A 13 2.29 -6.74 7.40
CA ASN A 13 3.20 -7.45 8.30
C ASN A 13 2.57 -8.71 8.92
N ALA A 14 1.28 -8.91 8.75
CA ALA A 14 0.63 -10.15 9.15
C ALA A 14 0.94 -11.25 8.14
N CYS A 15 0.66 -12.52 8.48
CA CYS A 15 0.76 -13.59 7.51
C CYS A 15 -0.39 -13.51 6.48
N ALA A 16 -0.16 -14.01 5.26
CA ALA A 16 -1.15 -13.93 4.21
C ALA A 16 -2.47 -14.65 4.53
N PRO A 17 -2.49 -15.85 5.13
CA PRO A 17 -3.75 -16.49 5.52
C PRO A 17 -4.58 -15.64 6.48
N TYR A 18 -3.95 -14.97 7.44
CA TYR A 18 -4.65 -14.07 8.34
C TYR A 18 -5.22 -12.85 7.60
N ALA A 19 -4.42 -12.27 6.71
CA ALA A 19 -4.87 -11.13 5.90
C ALA A 19 -6.09 -11.51 5.04
N HIS A 20 -6.09 -12.69 4.43
CA HIS A 20 -7.24 -13.18 3.66
C HIS A 20 -8.49 -13.31 4.53
N ARG A 21 -8.35 -13.82 5.76
CA ARG A 21 -9.49 -13.93 6.69
C ARG A 21 -10.06 -12.57 7.06
N VAL A 22 -9.20 -11.59 7.33
CA VAL A 22 -9.63 -10.22 7.66
C VAL A 22 -10.36 -9.59 6.48
N LEU A 23 -9.82 -9.72 5.28
CA LEU A 23 -10.45 -9.17 4.07
C LEU A 23 -11.82 -9.81 3.82
N ALA A 24 -11.92 -11.13 3.97
CA ALA A 24 -13.19 -11.86 3.80
C ALA A 24 -14.21 -11.41 4.84
N ALA A 25 -13.80 -11.27 6.10
CA ALA A 25 -14.70 -10.84 7.18
C ALA A 25 -15.25 -9.43 6.95
N ARG A 26 -14.53 -8.59 6.21
CA ARG A 26 -14.95 -7.22 5.87
C ARG A 26 -15.60 -7.11 4.50
N GLY A 27 -15.78 -8.23 3.79
CA GLY A 27 -16.35 -8.22 2.45
C GLY A 27 -15.43 -7.63 1.39
N LEU A 28 -14.12 -7.61 1.61
CA LEU A 28 -13.14 -6.96 0.73
C LEU A 28 -12.30 -7.95 -0.07
N ASN A 29 -12.50 -9.24 0.12
CA ASN A 29 -11.66 -10.29 -0.46
C ASN A 29 -11.66 -10.33 -2.00
N GLY A 30 -12.67 -9.77 -2.65
CA GLY A 30 -12.74 -9.71 -4.12
C GLY A 30 -12.15 -8.46 -4.74
N LEU A 31 -11.63 -7.52 -3.93
CA LEU A 31 -11.20 -6.21 -4.41
C LEU A 31 -9.71 -6.13 -4.75
N PHE A 32 -8.92 -7.12 -4.37
CA PHE A 32 -7.47 -7.08 -4.52
C PHE A 32 -6.97 -8.19 -5.45
N ASP A 33 -6.01 -7.84 -6.30
CA ASP A 33 -5.43 -8.76 -7.29
C ASP A 33 -4.34 -9.63 -6.67
N ALA A 34 -3.70 -9.16 -5.60
CA ALA A 34 -2.68 -9.91 -4.87
C ALA A 34 -2.66 -9.50 -3.41
N VAL A 35 -2.26 -10.44 -2.55
CA VAL A 35 -2.10 -10.21 -1.11
C VAL A 35 -0.74 -10.78 -0.70
N TYR A 36 0.11 -9.91 -0.17
CA TYR A 36 1.43 -10.32 0.33
C TYR A 36 1.49 -10.13 1.84
N GLY A 37 1.88 -11.20 2.54
CA GLY A 37 2.12 -11.18 3.97
C GLY A 37 3.62 -11.15 4.28
N ILE A 38 3.95 -11.22 5.56
CA ILE A 38 5.33 -11.14 6.03
C ILE A 38 6.19 -12.30 5.52
N GLU A 39 5.61 -13.47 5.28
CA GLU A 39 6.33 -14.63 4.75
C GLU A 39 6.88 -14.36 3.34
N HIS A 40 6.19 -13.54 2.55
CA HIS A 40 6.64 -13.18 1.19
C HIS A 40 7.82 -12.21 1.21
N ALA A 41 8.03 -11.50 2.32
CA ALA A 41 9.15 -10.59 2.51
C ALA A 41 10.32 -11.26 3.26
N GLY A 42 10.35 -12.59 3.32
CA GLY A 42 11.38 -13.31 4.06
C GLY A 42 11.33 -13.06 5.56
N PHE A 43 10.14 -12.77 6.09
CA PHE A 43 9.89 -12.41 7.48
C PHE A 43 10.54 -11.09 7.92
N LEU A 44 10.99 -10.27 6.98
CA LEU A 44 11.41 -8.91 7.27
C LEU A 44 10.17 -8.02 7.40
N PRO A 45 10.00 -7.29 8.51
CA PRO A 45 8.81 -6.46 8.70
C PRO A 45 8.99 -5.09 8.06
N LYS A 46 7.86 -4.45 7.69
CA LYS A 46 7.87 -3.01 7.49
C LYS A 46 8.23 -2.35 8.84
N PRO A 47 8.96 -1.28 8.87
CA PRO A 47 9.33 -0.37 7.77
C PRO A 47 10.67 -0.67 7.10
N GLU A 48 11.24 -1.85 7.27
CA GLU A 48 12.52 -2.22 6.65
C GLU A 48 12.46 -2.07 5.13
N ARG A 49 13.40 -1.31 4.56
CA ARG A 49 13.45 -1.10 3.11
C ARG A 49 13.59 -2.41 2.34
N ALA A 50 14.42 -3.32 2.85
CA ALA A 50 14.63 -4.63 2.21
C ALA A 50 13.33 -5.41 2.06
N ALA A 51 12.40 -5.29 3.02
CA ALA A 51 11.09 -5.93 2.94
C ALA A 51 10.29 -5.42 1.72
N PHE A 52 10.25 -4.10 1.52
CA PHE A 52 9.58 -3.52 0.37
C PHE A 52 10.25 -3.93 -0.95
N GLU A 53 11.57 -3.96 -0.99
CA GLU A 53 12.30 -4.38 -2.19
C GLU A 53 11.96 -5.80 -2.60
N VAL A 54 11.89 -6.73 -1.64
CA VAL A 54 11.53 -8.13 -1.90
C VAL A 54 10.11 -8.23 -2.44
N ILE A 55 9.14 -7.55 -1.81
CA ILE A 55 7.74 -7.60 -2.22
C ILE A 55 7.54 -6.98 -3.61
N PHE A 56 8.16 -5.83 -3.86
CA PHE A 56 8.01 -5.17 -5.16
C PHE A 56 8.62 -5.99 -6.29
N ALA A 57 9.75 -6.64 -6.04
CA ALA A 57 10.37 -7.53 -7.01
C ALA A 57 9.51 -8.78 -7.25
N ALA A 58 8.95 -9.37 -6.19
CA ALA A 58 8.10 -10.55 -6.30
C ALA A 58 6.83 -10.27 -7.11
N ASP A 59 6.23 -9.09 -6.92
CA ASP A 59 5.05 -8.68 -7.67
C ASP A 59 5.38 -8.23 -9.09
N GLY A 60 6.59 -7.75 -9.31
CA GLY A 60 6.97 -7.14 -10.59
C GLY A 60 6.44 -5.73 -10.78
N LEU A 61 5.96 -5.08 -9.72
CA LEU A 61 5.43 -3.72 -9.83
C LEU A 61 6.56 -2.70 -10.02
N ASN A 62 6.20 -1.59 -10.69
CA ASN A 62 7.09 -0.45 -10.82
C ASN A 62 6.69 0.61 -9.80
N PRO A 63 7.54 0.94 -8.81
CA PRO A 63 7.22 1.95 -7.80
C PRO A 63 6.85 3.31 -8.41
N ALA A 64 7.47 3.69 -9.52
CA ALA A 64 7.23 4.98 -10.16
C ALA A 64 5.80 5.17 -10.67
N THR A 65 5.07 4.07 -10.90
CA THR A 65 3.69 4.11 -11.38
C THR A 65 2.69 3.65 -10.33
N ALA A 66 3.14 3.49 -9.09
CA ALA A 66 2.33 2.96 -8.00
C ALA A 66 2.15 3.97 -6.87
N ALA A 67 1.14 3.75 -6.05
CA ALA A 67 0.89 4.53 -4.84
C ALA A 67 0.75 3.59 -3.65
N MET A 68 1.36 3.96 -2.52
CA MET A 68 1.26 3.24 -1.26
C MET A 68 0.32 3.98 -0.32
N PHE A 69 -0.67 3.25 0.21
CA PHE A 69 -1.62 3.74 1.21
C PHE A 69 -1.32 3.03 2.53
N GLU A 70 -1.03 3.78 3.57
CA GLU A 70 -0.62 3.25 4.88
C GLU A 70 -1.17 4.09 6.02
N ASP A 71 -1.56 3.42 7.11
CA ASP A 71 -1.96 4.07 8.35
C ASP A 71 -0.74 4.40 9.23
N ASP A 72 0.31 3.62 9.17
CA ASP A 72 1.56 3.91 9.87
C ASP A 72 2.49 4.70 8.95
N SER A 73 2.70 5.98 9.26
CA SER A 73 3.49 6.88 8.41
C SER A 73 4.95 6.44 8.23
N ARG A 74 5.50 5.66 9.16
CA ARG A 74 6.87 5.13 9.04
C ARG A 74 6.98 4.19 7.85
N ASN A 75 5.91 3.50 7.52
CA ASN A 75 5.87 2.56 6.41
C ASN A 75 5.78 3.25 5.04
N LEU A 76 5.74 4.58 5.01
CA LEU A 76 5.76 5.36 3.77
C LEU A 76 7.13 5.88 3.39
N ARG A 77 8.11 5.80 4.29
CA ARG A 77 9.46 6.35 4.03
C ARG A 77 10.19 5.62 2.91
N ALA A 78 10.31 4.30 3.03
CA ALA A 78 10.98 3.52 1.99
C ALA A 78 10.24 3.58 0.64
N PRO A 79 8.91 3.39 0.58
CA PRO A 79 8.19 3.60 -0.67
C PRO A 79 8.41 4.98 -1.30
N HIS A 80 8.42 6.04 -0.48
CA HIS A 80 8.71 7.40 -0.96
C HIS A 80 10.10 7.47 -1.60
N ASP A 81 11.11 6.94 -0.92
CA ASP A 81 12.48 6.94 -1.42
C ASP A 81 12.65 6.08 -2.67
N MET A 82 11.78 5.12 -2.89
CA MET A 82 11.76 4.26 -4.07
C MET A 82 10.94 4.87 -5.23
N GLY A 83 10.41 6.07 -5.06
CA GLY A 83 9.71 6.78 -6.12
C GLY A 83 8.20 6.59 -6.17
N MET A 84 7.60 5.94 -5.18
CA MET A 84 6.16 5.79 -5.10
C MET A 84 5.47 7.08 -4.66
N LYS A 85 4.23 7.24 -5.06
CA LYS A 85 3.33 8.18 -4.40
C LYS A 85 2.94 7.61 -3.04
N THR A 86 2.86 8.47 -2.03
CA THR A 86 2.57 8.05 -0.67
C THR A 86 1.33 8.77 -0.13
N VAL A 87 0.42 7.98 0.44
CA VAL A 87 -0.84 8.48 1.01
C VAL A 87 -0.96 7.97 2.44
N HIS A 88 -1.01 8.88 3.39
CA HIS A 88 -1.22 8.53 4.78
C HIS A 88 -2.71 8.44 5.05
N VAL A 89 -3.16 7.29 5.55
CA VAL A 89 -4.56 7.02 5.87
C VAL A 89 -4.73 7.15 7.38
N ALA A 90 -5.27 8.29 7.83
CA ALA A 90 -5.46 8.59 9.23
C ALA A 90 -6.53 9.67 9.40
N ASP A 91 -7.16 9.70 10.57
CA ASP A 91 -8.21 10.70 10.87
C ASP A 91 -7.67 12.13 10.81
N LYS A 92 -6.44 12.33 11.24
CA LYS A 92 -5.78 13.64 11.23
C LYS A 92 -4.53 13.62 10.38
N ALA A 93 -4.30 14.70 9.64
CA ALA A 93 -3.09 14.85 8.86
C ALA A 93 -1.89 15.07 9.78
N HIS A 94 -0.78 14.39 9.46
CA HIS A 94 0.52 14.59 10.08
C HIS A 94 1.53 14.85 8.97
N PRO A 95 1.61 16.11 8.46
CA PRO A 95 2.44 16.43 7.30
C PRO A 95 3.90 16.06 7.54
N ALA A 96 4.51 15.42 6.55
CA ALA A 96 5.91 15.06 6.56
C ALA A 96 6.41 14.97 5.12
N ARG A 97 7.74 15.10 4.95
CA ARG A 97 8.37 15.08 3.64
C ARG A 97 8.07 13.81 2.84
N HIS A 98 7.93 12.67 3.50
CA HIS A 98 7.69 11.38 2.87
C HIS A 98 6.20 11.07 2.67
N ILE A 99 5.32 12.04 2.90
CA ILE A 99 3.87 11.91 2.72
C ILE A 99 3.42 12.91 1.67
N HIS A 100 2.99 12.40 0.51
CA HIS A 100 2.47 13.27 -0.56
C HIS A 100 1.03 13.73 -0.30
N HIS A 101 0.22 12.81 0.23
CA HIS A 101 -1.20 13.05 0.45
C HIS A 101 -1.66 12.43 1.76
N HIS A 102 -2.78 12.95 2.25
CA HIS A 102 -3.47 12.42 3.42
C HIS A 102 -4.93 12.18 3.07
N THR A 103 -5.51 11.11 3.61
CA THR A 103 -6.94 10.86 3.58
C THR A 103 -7.40 10.20 4.89
N ALA A 104 -8.61 10.53 5.32
CA ALA A 104 -9.26 9.85 6.43
C ALA A 104 -10.12 8.67 5.94
N ASP A 105 -10.36 8.57 4.64
CA ASP A 105 -11.29 7.60 4.07
C ASP A 105 -10.65 6.83 2.90
N LEU A 106 -10.11 5.66 3.22
CA LEU A 106 -9.51 4.77 2.23
C LEU A 106 -10.56 4.29 1.20
N ALA A 107 -11.81 4.11 1.60
CA ALA A 107 -12.84 3.62 0.71
C ALA A 107 -13.06 4.55 -0.48
N THR A 108 -12.90 5.85 -0.30
CA THR A 108 -12.97 6.84 -1.38
C THR A 108 -11.94 6.54 -2.46
N PHE A 109 -10.71 6.21 -2.07
CA PHE A 109 -9.65 5.88 -3.01
C PHE A 109 -9.88 4.53 -3.69
N LEU A 110 -10.50 3.58 -3.02
CA LEU A 110 -10.82 2.28 -3.61
C LEU A 110 -11.82 2.40 -4.75
N THR A 111 -12.70 3.41 -4.70
CA THR A 111 -13.72 3.63 -5.73
C THR A 111 -13.29 4.69 -6.75
N THR A 112 -12.16 5.36 -6.55
CA THR A 112 -11.65 6.38 -7.45
C THR A 112 -11.00 5.74 -8.68
N PRO A 113 -11.34 6.18 -9.90
CA PRO A 113 -10.66 5.70 -11.10
C PRO A 113 -9.16 5.98 -11.06
N SER A 114 -8.35 5.04 -11.54
CA SER A 114 -6.89 5.14 -11.48
C SER A 114 -6.33 6.42 -12.11
N GLY A 115 -6.90 6.83 -13.24
CA GLY A 115 -6.43 8.03 -13.93
C GLY A 115 -6.66 9.33 -13.16
N SER A 116 -7.72 9.42 -12.36
CA SER A 116 -8.00 10.62 -11.58
C SER A 116 -7.05 10.77 -10.39
N PHE A 117 -6.50 9.69 -9.90
CA PHE A 117 -5.54 9.72 -8.80
C PHE A 117 -4.21 10.34 -9.26
N SER A 118 -3.69 9.89 -10.39
CA SER A 118 -2.36 10.31 -10.85
C SER A 118 -2.27 11.81 -11.17
N GLY A 119 -3.37 12.44 -11.55
CA GLY A 119 -3.38 13.87 -11.87
C GLY A 119 -3.35 14.79 -10.66
N ARG A 120 -3.45 14.27 -9.46
CA ARG A 120 -3.55 15.06 -8.23
C ARG A 120 -2.33 15.00 -7.34
N VAL A 121 -1.41 14.21 -7.73
CA VAL A 121 -0.27 13.88 -6.86
C VAL A 121 1.03 14.45 -7.36
#